data_191d10510b1d5605b0bb70e0eacae917
#
_entry.id   191d10510b1d5605b0bb70e0eacae917
#
_cell.length_a   1.000
_cell.length_b   1.000
_cell.length_c   1.000
_cell.angle_alpha   90.00
_cell.angle_beta   90.00
_cell.angle_gamma   90.00
#
_symmetry.space_group_name_H-M   'P 1'
#
loop_
_entity.id
_entity.type
_entity.pdbx_description
1 polymer ?
#
loop_
_entity_poly.entity_id
_entity_poly.type
_entity_poly.pdbx_seq_one_letter_code
_entity_poly.pdbx_strand_id
1 'polypeptide(L)'
;MEKQEKNTVTPYDLDGRPPLKLAIPLGLQHVLAMFVGNLTPLLIITAACGIEAGGELQVALLRNAMLIAGIVTLVQVFTIGPVGGKLPIVMGTSSGFIGVCQSAAGVMGNGVVAYGAIMAASFIGGLFETVLGSFLKPLRKFFPSVVTGTVVLSIGLSLIAVGISSFGGGSSAKDYGSLENLFVGFVVLVVIVVLKHGTKGFTSFASILIGIIVGYVLVSIMAAVLPTTFTYVDDAGATVEATKSWVLNWDKVASASWFAVPKIMPVKWVFDARAIVPICIMFIVTAVETVGDISGITEGGLGREATDKELSGGVMCDGLGSSLAAVFGVLPNTSFSQNVGLVAMNKVVNRFSIATGGIFLIACGLFPKLAALISIMPQSVLGGAAVMMFSSIVVSGIQLITKWPVTPRNVTIVSVALGLGYGLGANSAVLAHMPQAITLIFGGSGIVPAALFAIILNIVLPPDEKSEVEIAEEILDMKKKETQKK
;
A
#
# COMPACT_ATOMS: atom_id res chain seq x y z
N MET A 1 -45.16 29.32 12.58
CA MET A 1 -43.85 28.92 13.16
C MET A 1 -43.33 27.75 12.36
N GLU A 2 -42.63 28.04 11.26
CA GLU A 2 -41.89 27.01 10.52
C GLU A 2 -40.73 26.50 11.37
N LYS A 3 -40.78 25.22 11.69
CA LYS A 3 -39.61 24.54 12.23
C LYS A 3 -38.51 24.59 11.17
N GLN A 4 -37.45 25.39 11.40
CA GLN A 4 -36.18 25.22 10.70
C GLN A 4 -35.78 23.74 10.85
N GLU A 5 -35.89 22.96 9.79
CA GLU A 5 -35.20 21.68 9.66
C GLU A 5 -33.72 21.97 9.83
N LYS A 6 -33.15 21.59 10.96
CA LYS A 6 -31.70 21.56 11.12
C LYS A 6 -31.20 20.61 10.03
N ASN A 7 -30.60 21.15 8.97
CA ASN A 7 -29.82 20.39 7.99
C ASN A 7 -28.76 19.59 8.77
N THR A 8 -29.10 18.37 9.12
CA THR A 8 -28.17 17.46 9.80
C THR A 8 -27.16 16.99 8.76
N VAL A 9 -25.90 17.39 8.94
CA VAL A 9 -24.78 16.93 8.09
C VAL A 9 -24.76 15.42 8.07
N THR A 10 -24.70 14.85 6.88
CA THR A 10 -24.68 13.40 6.64
C THR A 10 -23.27 12.92 6.28
N PRO A 11 -22.98 11.63 6.39
CA PRO A 11 -21.70 11.07 5.93
C PRO A 11 -21.46 11.18 4.40
N TYR A 12 -22.48 11.55 3.64
CA TYR A 12 -22.45 11.75 2.20
C TYR A 12 -22.08 13.18 1.79
N ASP A 13 -22.07 14.11 2.76
CA ASP A 13 -21.63 15.48 2.55
C ASP A 13 -20.10 15.56 2.73
N LEU A 14 -19.38 16.15 1.79
CA LEU A 14 -17.92 16.26 1.85
C LEU A 14 -17.47 17.01 3.11
N ASP A 15 -18.15 18.11 3.40
CA ASP A 15 -17.87 19.02 4.51
C ASP A 15 -18.89 18.89 5.64
N GLY A 16 -18.52 19.40 6.81
CA GLY A 16 -19.36 19.38 7.99
C GLY A 16 -19.00 18.25 8.96
N ARG A 17 -19.75 18.23 10.09
CA ARG A 17 -19.50 17.29 11.19
C ARG A 17 -20.74 16.44 11.43
N PRO A 18 -20.83 15.24 10.87
CA PRO A 18 -21.89 14.31 11.23
C PRO A 18 -21.76 13.88 12.70
N PRO A 19 -22.84 13.36 13.32
CA PRO A 19 -22.80 12.87 14.69
C PRO A 19 -21.68 11.85 14.90
N LEU A 20 -20.95 11.96 16.01
CA LEU A 20 -19.82 11.06 16.32
C LEU A 20 -20.22 9.57 16.30
N LYS A 21 -21.46 9.24 16.67
CA LYS A 21 -22.01 7.87 16.59
C LYS A 21 -21.98 7.28 15.17
N LEU A 22 -22.00 8.12 14.13
CA LEU A 22 -21.86 7.73 12.72
C LEU A 22 -20.43 7.91 12.23
N ALA A 23 -19.79 9.02 12.56
CA ALA A 23 -18.45 9.35 12.08
C ALA A 23 -17.39 8.35 12.56
N ILE A 24 -17.38 7.97 13.83
CA ILE A 24 -16.39 7.05 14.41
C ILE A 24 -16.44 5.65 13.76
N PRO A 25 -17.59 4.96 13.67
CA PRO A 25 -17.63 3.66 12.98
C PRO A 25 -17.19 3.72 11.52
N LEU A 26 -17.54 4.79 10.80
CA LEU A 26 -17.15 4.98 9.41
C LEU A 26 -15.65 5.24 9.28
N GLY A 27 -15.06 6.09 10.12
CA GLY A 27 -13.62 6.30 10.17
C GLY A 27 -12.86 5.02 10.54
N LEU A 28 -13.37 4.27 11.53
CA LEU A 28 -12.79 2.98 11.90
C LEU A 28 -12.87 1.95 10.77
N GLN A 29 -13.95 1.93 9.99
CA GLN A 29 -14.07 1.10 8.79
C GLN A 29 -12.94 1.34 7.79
N HIS A 30 -12.61 2.61 7.53
CA HIS A 30 -11.50 2.98 6.66
C HIS A 30 -10.14 2.56 7.22
N VAL A 31 -9.94 2.72 8.52
CA VAL A 31 -8.71 2.25 9.19
C VAL A 31 -8.58 0.74 9.10
N LEU A 32 -9.64 -0.02 9.38
CA LEU A 32 -9.60 -1.49 9.33
C LEU A 32 -9.29 -2.01 7.92
N ALA A 33 -9.75 -1.31 6.88
CA ALA A 33 -9.45 -1.68 5.50
C ALA A 33 -7.97 -1.52 5.14
N MET A 34 -7.28 -0.52 5.72
CA MET A 34 -5.88 -0.21 5.42
C MET A 34 -4.88 -0.67 6.49
N PHE A 35 -5.33 -1.03 7.69
CA PHE A 35 -4.50 -1.24 8.87
C PHE A 35 -3.34 -2.21 8.62
N VAL A 36 -3.66 -3.36 8.05
CA VAL A 36 -2.67 -4.40 7.71
C VAL A 36 -1.78 -3.93 6.56
N GLY A 37 -2.36 -3.31 5.53
CA GLY A 37 -1.63 -2.75 4.39
C GLY A 37 -0.58 -1.72 4.80
N ASN A 38 -0.89 -0.91 5.83
CA ASN A 38 0.04 0.07 6.37
C ASN A 38 1.26 -0.56 7.08
N LEU A 39 1.12 -1.73 7.67
CA LEU A 39 2.16 -2.36 8.48
C LEU A 39 2.94 -3.43 7.72
N THR A 40 2.31 -4.08 6.75
CA THR A 40 2.90 -5.14 5.93
C THR A 40 4.22 -4.73 5.26
N PRO A 41 4.35 -3.58 4.57
CA PRO A 41 5.60 -3.19 3.95
C PRO A 41 6.75 -3.08 4.94
N LEU A 42 6.45 -2.55 6.12
CA LEU A 42 7.44 -2.38 7.17
C LEU A 42 7.92 -3.74 7.72
N LEU A 43 7.01 -4.69 7.96
CA LEU A 43 7.35 -6.04 8.38
C LEU A 43 8.25 -6.75 7.36
N ILE A 44 7.93 -6.62 6.07
CA ILE A 44 8.68 -7.21 4.97
C ILE A 44 10.09 -6.60 4.87
N ILE A 45 10.19 -5.26 4.90
CA ILE A 45 11.49 -4.58 4.73
C ILE A 45 12.36 -4.70 5.97
N THR A 46 11.79 -4.65 7.17
CA THR A 46 12.57 -4.91 8.39
C THR A 46 13.13 -6.33 8.41
N ALA A 47 12.36 -7.32 7.96
CA ALA A 47 12.85 -8.70 7.81
C ALA A 47 13.95 -8.79 6.74
N ALA A 48 13.79 -8.15 5.58
CA ALA A 48 14.82 -8.12 4.52
C ALA A 48 16.11 -7.43 4.99
N CYS A 49 16.02 -6.43 5.86
CA CYS A 49 17.17 -5.78 6.49
C CYS A 49 17.73 -6.56 7.71
N GLY A 50 17.19 -7.73 8.05
CA GLY A 50 17.66 -8.50 9.21
C GLY A 50 17.39 -7.84 10.56
N ILE A 51 16.42 -6.93 10.63
CA ILE A 51 15.96 -6.34 11.89
C ILE A 51 15.14 -7.39 12.64
N GLU A 52 15.49 -7.60 13.92
CA GLU A 52 14.87 -8.64 14.74
C GLU A 52 13.35 -8.47 14.85
N ALA A 53 12.62 -9.52 14.49
CA ALA A 53 11.18 -9.56 14.62
C ALA A 53 10.75 -9.48 16.09
N GLY A 54 9.87 -8.53 16.42
CA GLY A 54 9.44 -8.24 17.78
C GLY A 54 10.51 -7.55 18.65
N GLY A 55 11.66 -7.20 18.07
CA GLY A 55 12.68 -6.41 18.76
C GLY A 55 12.23 -4.96 18.99
N GLU A 56 12.91 -4.27 19.91
CA GLU A 56 12.56 -2.89 20.31
C GLU A 56 12.50 -1.94 19.12
N LEU A 57 13.45 -2.07 18.17
CA LEU A 57 13.49 -1.24 16.97
C LEU A 57 12.26 -1.48 16.09
N GLN A 58 11.95 -2.75 15.75
CA GLN A 58 10.80 -3.04 14.88
C GLN A 58 9.49 -2.59 15.50
N VAL A 59 9.30 -2.80 16.82
CA VAL A 59 8.11 -2.32 17.55
C VAL A 59 8.00 -0.80 17.49
N ALA A 60 9.12 -0.07 17.63
CA ALA A 60 9.15 1.39 17.52
C ALA A 60 8.79 1.86 16.11
N LEU A 61 9.30 1.19 15.07
CA LEU A 61 8.99 1.50 13.66
C LEU A 61 7.50 1.27 13.35
N LEU A 62 6.93 0.15 13.80
CA LEU A 62 5.50 -0.17 13.59
C LEU A 62 4.58 0.85 14.28
N ARG A 63 4.93 1.27 15.48
CA ARG A 63 4.20 2.34 16.18
C ARG A 63 4.24 3.65 15.41
N ASN A 64 5.44 4.04 15.00
CA ASN A 64 5.65 5.25 14.24
C ASN A 64 4.87 5.21 12.92
N ALA A 65 4.76 4.05 12.26
CA ALA A 65 3.96 3.90 11.04
C ALA A 65 2.48 4.20 11.27
N MET A 66 1.90 3.71 12.36
CA MET A 66 0.51 4.03 12.73
C MET A 66 0.33 5.52 13.03
N LEU A 67 1.25 6.09 13.83
CA LEU A 67 1.24 7.51 14.19
C LEU A 67 1.29 8.41 12.95
N ILE A 68 2.27 8.16 12.07
CA ILE A 68 2.50 8.99 10.88
C ILE A 68 1.36 8.83 9.88
N ALA A 69 0.86 7.62 9.66
CA ALA A 69 -0.33 7.38 8.82
C ALA A 69 -1.52 8.24 9.31
N GLY A 70 -1.75 8.28 10.61
CA GLY A 70 -2.81 9.13 11.19
C GLY A 70 -2.56 10.63 11.00
N ILE A 71 -1.34 11.12 11.26
CA ILE A 71 -0.98 12.53 11.08
C ILE A 71 -1.13 12.95 9.62
N VAL A 72 -0.55 12.18 8.68
CA VAL A 72 -0.58 12.49 7.25
C VAL A 72 -2.01 12.41 6.71
N THR A 73 -2.83 11.47 7.20
CA THR A 73 -4.27 11.41 6.90
C THR A 73 -4.98 12.71 7.32
N LEU A 74 -4.71 13.23 8.52
CA LEU A 74 -5.31 14.49 8.97
C LEU A 74 -4.87 15.68 8.11
N VAL A 75 -3.60 15.72 7.71
CA VAL A 75 -3.09 16.76 6.78
C VAL A 75 -3.77 16.65 5.42
N GLN A 76 -3.94 15.43 4.90
CA GLN A 76 -4.61 15.19 3.62
C GLN A 76 -6.07 15.64 3.62
N VAL A 77 -6.77 15.40 4.73
CA VAL A 77 -8.20 15.71 4.91
C VAL A 77 -8.44 17.20 5.18
N PHE A 78 -7.63 17.85 6.04
CA PHE A 78 -7.87 19.23 6.49
C PHE A 78 -6.98 20.26 5.83
N THR A 79 -5.90 19.86 5.20
CA THR A 79 -4.88 20.67 4.54
C THR A 79 -4.06 21.57 5.49
N ILE A 80 -2.78 21.77 5.17
CA ILE A 80 -1.91 22.76 5.78
C ILE A 80 -1.33 23.62 4.66
N GLY A 81 -1.85 24.83 4.49
CA GLY A 81 -1.50 25.68 3.35
C GLY A 81 -1.86 25.00 2.02
N PRO A 82 -0.89 24.80 1.10
CA PRO A 82 -1.13 24.13 -0.17
C PRO A 82 -1.09 22.58 -0.08
N VAL A 83 -0.67 22.03 1.07
CA VAL A 83 -0.46 20.60 1.28
C VAL A 83 -1.75 19.93 1.74
N GLY A 84 -2.17 18.89 1.02
CA GLY A 84 -3.40 18.14 1.25
C GLY A 84 -4.43 18.34 0.15
N GLY A 85 -5.12 17.25 -0.24
CA GLY A 85 -6.13 17.24 -1.29
C GLY A 85 -7.51 17.74 -0.82
N LYS A 86 -7.71 17.91 0.50
CA LYS A 86 -9.00 18.27 1.10
C LYS A 86 -10.12 17.27 0.77
N LEU A 87 -9.76 16.02 0.66
CA LEU A 87 -10.61 14.89 0.26
C LEU A 87 -10.57 13.77 1.32
N PRO A 88 -11.54 12.86 1.33
CA PRO A 88 -11.60 11.75 2.28
C PRO A 88 -10.60 10.63 1.92
N ILE A 89 -9.32 10.96 1.90
CA ILE A 89 -8.24 10.05 1.54
C ILE A 89 -7.52 9.60 2.81
N VAL A 90 -7.34 8.30 2.96
CA VAL A 90 -6.53 7.73 4.03
C VAL A 90 -5.11 7.52 3.51
N MET A 91 -4.13 7.93 4.31
CA MET A 91 -2.71 7.86 4.00
C MET A 91 -2.03 6.80 4.86
N GLY A 92 -1.01 6.17 4.33
CA GLY A 92 -0.21 5.22 5.10
C GLY A 92 0.98 4.70 4.31
N THR A 93 1.71 3.74 4.88
CA THR A 93 2.93 3.19 4.28
C THR A 93 2.67 2.54 2.92
N SER A 94 3.39 2.97 1.92
CA SER A 94 3.23 2.51 0.54
C SER A 94 3.78 1.09 0.34
N SER A 95 2.93 0.20 -0.16
CA SER A 95 3.36 -1.13 -0.60
C SER A 95 4.20 -1.09 -1.88
N GLY A 96 4.05 -0.06 -2.70
CA GLY A 96 4.79 0.10 -3.95
C GLY A 96 6.32 0.17 -3.75
N PHE A 97 6.77 0.67 -2.59
CA PHE A 97 8.19 0.75 -2.27
C PHE A 97 8.83 -0.59 -1.86
N ILE A 98 8.05 -1.66 -1.61
CA ILE A 98 8.60 -2.93 -1.12
C ILE A 98 9.72 -3.44 -2.02
N GLY A 99 9.48 -3.57 -3.33
CA GLY A 99 10.46 -4.13 -4.26
C GLY A 99 11.75 -3.30 -4.35
N VAL A 100 11.62 -1.97 -4.48
CA VAL A 100 12.79 -1.07 -4.59
C VAL A 100 13.57 -1.01 -3.28
N CYS A 101 12.90 -1.06 -2.12
CA CYS A 101 13.54 -1.10 -0.81
C CYS A 101 14.23 -2.43 -0.55
N GLN A 102 13.66 -3.57 -0.96
CA GLN A 102 14.32 -4.87 -0.88
C GLN A 102 15.58 -4.91 -1.76
N SER A 103 15.50 -4.37 -2.98
CA SER A 103 16.66 -4.25 -3.87
C SER A 103 17.76 -3.36 -3.26
N ALA A 104 17.37 -2.20 -2.73
CA ALA A 104 18.32 -1.31 -2.04
C ALA A 104 18.97 -1.98 -0.82
N ALA A 105 18.18 -2.71 -0.02
CA ALA A 105 18.70 -3.47 1.11
C ALA A 105 19.75 -4.50 0.68
N GLY A 106 19.46 -5.28 -0.37
CA GLY A 106 20.38 -6.28 -0.90
C GLY A 106 21.69 -5.67 -1.40
N VAL A 107 21.63 -4.56 -2.16
CA VAL A 107 22.81 -3.86 -2.68
C VAL A 107 23.66 -3.23 -1.57
N MET A 108 23.03 -2.79 -0.48
CA MET A 108 23.72 -2.20 0.69
C MET A 108 24.25 -3.23 1.68
N GLY A 109 24.08 -4.54 1.41
CA GLY A 109 24.55 -5.63 2.27
C GLY A 109 23.64 -5.93 3.46
N ASN A 110 22.37 -5.54 3.37
CA ASN A 110 21.34 -5.70 4.42
C ASN A 110 21.70 -4.99 5.75
N GLY A 111 21.02 -5.34 6.83
CA GLY A 111 21.26 -4.76 8.14
C GLY A 111 20.63 -3.38 8.38
N VAL A 112 20.81 -2.87 9.59
CA VAL A 112 20.29 -1.54 10.01
C VAL A 112 20.89 -0.40 9.19
N VAL A 113 22.10 -0.58 8.66
CA VAL A 113 22.78 0.40 7.77
C VAL A 113 22.00 0.54 6.45
N ALA A 114 21.59 -0.57 5.85
CA ALA A 114 20.78 -0.58 4.65
C ALA A 114 19.41 0.07 4.91
N TYR A 115 18.79 -0.21 6.05
CA TYR A 115 17.54 0.45 6.46
C TYR A 115 17.73 1.97 6.61
N GLY A 116 18.87 2.41 7.16
CA GLY A 116 19.25 3.83 7.27
C GLY A 116 19.43 4.50 5.90
N ALA A 117 19.93 3.77 4.90
CA ALA A 117 20.04 4.27 3.52
C ALA A 117 18.66 4.43 2.86
N ILE A 118 17.75 3.48 3.11
CA ILE A 118 16.36 3.59 2.65
C ILE A 118 15.68 4.81 3.26
N MET A 119 15.88 5.09 4.56
CA MET A 119 15.30 6.27 5.22
C MET A 119 15.83 7.58 4.63
N ALA A 120 17.16 7.70 4.44
CA ALA A 120 17.75 8.89 3.81
C ALA A 120 17.23 9.10 2.38
N ALA A 121 17.13 8.03 1.60
CA ALA A 121 16.59 8.04 0.26
C ALA A 121 15.10 8.43 0.24
N SER A 122 14.32 7.90 1.18
CA SER A 122 12.89 8.22 1.35
C SER A 122 12.66 9.69 1.70
N PHE A 123 13.52 10.26 2.54
CA PHE A 123 13.44 11.68 2.88
C PHE A 123 13.67 12.57 1.65
N ILE A 124 14.74 12.31 0.89
CA ILE A 124 15.07 13.06 -0.33
C ILE A 124 13.97 12.87 -1.38
N GLY A 125 13.54 11.63 -1.61
CA GLY A 125 12.50 11.30 -2.58
C GLY A 125 11.16 11.93 -2.25
N GLY A 126 10.78 12.01 -0.98
CA GLY A 126 9.56 12.69 -0.55
C GLY A 126 9.62 14.21 -0.79
N LEU A 127 10.77 14.85 -0.56
CA LEU A 127 10.94 16.27 -0.94
C LEU A 127 10.86 16.45 -2.46
N PHE A 128 11.45 15.53 -3.22
CA PHE A 128 11.34 15.52 -4.68
C PHE A 128 9.89 15.40 -5.15
N GLU A 129 9.11 14.48 -4.59
CA GLU A 129 7.68 14.30 -4.90
C GLU A 129 6.86 15.54 -4.50
N THR A 130 7.19 16.20 -3.40
CA THR A 130 6.55 17.46 -3.00
C THR A 130 6.74 18.54 -4.06
N VAL A 131 7.98 18.67 -4.59
CA VAL A 131 8.27 19.58 -5.69
C VAL A 131 7.50 19.19 -6.95
N LEU A 132 7.48 17.89 -7.29
CA LEU A 132 6.72 17.35 -8.42
C LEU A 132 5.22 17.69 -8.30
N GLY A 133 4.64 17.54 -7.12
CA GLY A 133 3.26 17.90 -6.81
C GLY A 133 2.95 19.37 -7.05
N SER A 134 3.89 20.27 -6.74
CA SER A 134 3.75 21.71 -7.01
C SER A 134 3.63 22.04 -8.50
N PHE A 135 4.24 21.23 -9.36
CA PHE A 135 4.23 21.36 -10.82
C PHE A 135 3.32 20.35 -11.51
N LEU A 136 2.36 19.76 -10.82
CA LEU A 136 1.56 18.66 -11.34
C LEU A 136 0.64 19.07 -12.50
N LYS A 137 0.12 20.29 -12.52
CA LYS A 137 -0.80 20.80 -13.54
C LYS A 137 -0.32 20.57 -14.98
N PRO A 138 0.89 20.97 -15.39
CA PRO A 138 1.41 20.68 -16.74
C PRO A 138 1.70 19.19 -16.97
N LEU A 139 1.91 18.42 -15.90
CA LEU A 139 2.27 17.01 -15.97
C LEU A 139 1.06 16.09 -16.06
N ARG A 140 -0.15 16.54 -15.67
CA ARG A 140 -1.39 15.75 -15.67
C ARG A 140 -1.66 15.04 -17.00
N LYS A 141 -1.35 15.68 -18.13
CA LYS A 141 -1.53 15.10 -19.47
C LYS A 141 -0.72 13.81 -19.72
N PHE A 142 0.33 13.58 -18.93
CA PHE A 142 1.17 12.38 -19.04
C PHE A 142 0.63 11.21 -18.21
N PHE A 143 -0.40 11.43 -17.41
CA PHE A 143 -0.98 10.47 -16.47
C PHE A 143 -2.47 10.18 -16.73
N PRO A 144 -2.86 9.82 -17.99
CA PRO A 144 -4.22 9.36 -18.26
C PRO A 144 -4.50 8.05 -17.52
N SER A 145 -5.77 7.66 -17.44
CA SER A 145 -6.21 6.47 -16.70
C SER A 145 -5.53 5.16 -17.14
N VAL A 146 -5.19 5.04 -18.42
CA VAL A 146 -4.41 3.90 -18.92
C VAL A 146 -3.00 3.83 -18.33
N VAL A 147 -2.32 4.96 -18.18
CA VAL A 147 -0.96 5.00 -17.57
C VAL A 147 -1.06 4.72 -16.08
N THR A 148 -1.92 5.42 -15.36
CA THR A 148 -2.11 5.21 -13.91
C THR A 148 -2.55 3.79 -13.61
N GLY A 149 -3.48 3.24 -14.39
CA GLY A 149 -3.95 1.86 -14.26
C GLY A 149 -2.86 0.83 -14.53
N THR A 150 -2.01 1.05 -15.54
CA THR A 150 -0.86 0.17 -15.83
C THR A 150 0.16 0.16 -14.70
N VAL A 151 0.42 1.33 -14.12
CA VAL A 151 1.31 1.47 -12.94
C VAL A 151 0.73 0.71 -11.75
N VAL A 152 -0.52 0.96 -11.37
CA VAL A 152 -1.18 0.28 -10.25
C VAL A 152 -1.24 -1.23 -10.46
N LEU A 153 -1.54 -1.68 -11.69
CA LEU A 153 -1.52 -3.10 -12.06
C LEU A 153 -0.14 -3.72 -11.87
N SER A 154 0.92 -3.03 -12.31
CA SER A 154 2.29 -3.52 -12.16
C SER A 154 2.74 -3.60 -10.70
N ILE A 155 2.30 -2.66 -9.85
CA ILE A 155 2.51 -2.71 -8.39
C ILE A 155 1.89 -3.99 -7.84
N GLY A 156 0.60 -4.21 -8.10
CA GLY A 156 -0.11 -5.39 -7.60
C GLY A 156 0.53 -6.71 -8.05
N LEU A 157 0.87 -6.84 -9.34
CA LEU A 157 1.53 -8.04 -9.89
C LEU A 157 2.89 -8.30 -9.23
N SER A 158 3.71 -7.27 -9.05
CA SER A 158 5.02 -7.41 -8.41
C SER A 158 4.90 -7.84 -6.95
N LEU A 159 3.87 -7.37 -6.26
CA LEU A 159 3.65 -7.67 -4.84
C LEU A 159 3.03 -9.06 -4.61
N ILE A 160 2.34 -9.66 -5.58
CA ILE A 160 1.82 -11.04 -5.45
C ILE A 160 2.94 -12.03 -5.11
N ALA A 161 4.09 -11.93 -5.77
CA ALA A 161 5.24 -12.80 -5.49
C ALA A 161 5.72 -12.65 -4.04
N VAL A 162 5.76 -11.41 -3.51
CA VAL A 162 6.11 -11.12 -2.12
C VAL A 162 5.06 -11.69 -1.16
N GLY A 163 3.77 -11.56 -1.50
CA GLY A 163 2.67 -12.14 -0.73
C GLY A 163 2.75 -13.67 -0.64
N ILE A 164 3.04 -14.34 -1.75
CA ILE A 164 3.22 -15.80 -1.78
C ILE A 164 4.48 -16.23 -1.02
N SER A 165 5.57 -15.48 -1.09
CA SER A 165 6.74 -15.75 -0.27
C SER A 165 6.42 -15.68 1.23
N SER A 166 5.66 -14.67 1.66
CA SER A 166 5.18 -14.59 3.05
C SER A 166 4.22 -15.73 3.40
N PHE A 167 3.32 -16.10 2.47
CA PHE A 167 2.39 -17.22 2.63
C PHE A 167 3.10 -18.54 2.94
N GLY A 168 4.27 -18.76 2.35
CA GLY A 168 5.15 -19.91 2.64
C GLY A 168 5.93 -19.82 3.96
N GLY A 169 5.76 -18.75 4.74
CA GLY A 169 6.48 -18.56 6.01
C GLY A 169 7.63 -17.54 5.94
N GLY A 170 7.86 -16.93 4.76
CA GLY A 170 8.94 -15.97 4.51
C GLY A 170 10.21 -16.63 3.98
N SER A 171 10.79 -16.07 2.92
CA SER A 171 11.93 -16.67 2.18
C SER A 171 13.20 -16.90 3.01
N SER A 172 13.35 -16.20 4.12
CA SER A 172 14.49 -16.36 5.05
C SER A 172 14.26 -17.41 6.16
N ALA A 173 13.02 -17.92 6.29
CA ALA A 173 12.71 -18.94 7.29
C ALA A 173 13.31 -20.30 6.89
N LYS A 174 13.88 -21.03 7.84
CA LYS A 174 14.46 -22.35 7.57
C LYS A 174 13.40 -23.43 7.30
N ASP A 175 12.15 -23.21 7.73
CA ASP A 175 10.96 -24.02 7.45
C ASP A 175 10.09 -23.43 6.33
N TYR A 176 10.68 -22.60 5.46
CA TYR A 176 9.98 -22.00 4.32
C TYR A 176 9.32 -23.07 3.43
N GLY A 177 8.06 -22.85 3.09
CA GLY A 177 7.27 -23.79 2.27
C GLY A 177 6.78 -25.04 3.02
N SER A 178 6.95 -25.10 4.36
CA SER A 178 6.41 -26.21 5.14
C SER A 178 4.88 -26.31 5.02
N LEU A 179 4.35 -27.53 5.17
CA LEU A 179 2.89 -27.74 5.10
C LEU A 179 2.13 -26.93 6.14
N GLU A 180 2.72 -26.76 7.32
CA GLU A 180 2.14 -25.97 8.39
C GLU A 180 2.01 -24.50 7.99
N ASN A 181 3.07 -23.90 7.42
CA ASN A 181 3.03 -22.52 6.93
C ASN A 181 1.99 -22.35 5.83
N LEU A 182 1.96 -23.25 4.83
CA LEU A 182 0.97 -23.21 3.75
C LEU A 182 -0.45 -23.38 4.27
N PHE A 183 -0.67 -24.25 5.24
CA PHE A 183 -1.97 -24.47 5.87
C PHE A 183 -2.46 -23.23 6.59
N VAL A 184 -1.60 -22.59 7.39
CA VAL A 184 -1.93 -21.35 8.11
C VAL A 184 -2.32 -20.25 7.12
N GLY A 185 -1.49 -20.01 6.09
CA GLY A 185 -1.77 -19.01 5.06
C GLY A 185 -3.09 -19.28 4.33
N PHE A 186 -3.36 -20.54 3.98
CA PHE A 186 -4.58 -20.95 3.30
C PHE A 186 -5.82 -20.74 4.17
N VAL A 187 -5.80 -21.11 5.44
CA VAL A 187 -6.92 -20.91 6.36
C VAL A 187 -7.23 -19.42 6.52
N VAL A 188 -6.20 -18.59 6.71
CA VAL A 188 -6.37 -17.13 6.81
C VAL A 188 -7.01 -16.57 5.54
N LEU A 189 -6.52 -16.94 4.36
CA LEU A 189 -7.07 -16.50 3.08
C LEU A 189 -8.55 -16.93 2.92
N VAL A 190 -8.87 -18.18 3.21
CA VAL A 190 -10.25 -18.70 3.12
C VAL A 190 -11.18 -17.95 4.06
N VAL A 191 -10.76 -17.70 5.30
CA VAL A 191 -11.55 -16.91 6.27
C VAL A 191 -11.82 -15.51 5.75
N ILE A 192 -10.81 -14.83 5.18
CA ILE A 192 -10.98 -13.50 4.60
C ILE A 192 -12.00 -13.52 3.46
N VAL A 193 -11.89 -14.48 2.53
CA VAL A 193 -12.81 -14.59 1.38
C VAL A 193 -14.24 -14.88 1.84
N VAL A 194 -14.42 -15.83 2.76
CA VAL A 194 -15.74 -16.17 3.31
C VAL A 194 -16.38 -14.98 4.02
N LEU A 195 -15.64 -14.25 4.86
CA LEU A 195 -16.17 -13.09 5.56
C LEU A 195 -16.47 -11.93 4.61
N LYS A 196 -15.61 -11.69 3.63
CA LYS A 196 -15.79 -10.59 2.68
C LYS A 196 -17.04 -10.75 1.81
N HIS A 197 -17.37 -11.96 1.40
CA HIS A 197 -18.50 -12.26 0.51
C HIS A 197 -19.72 -12.86 1.21
N GLY A 198 -19.52 -13.59 2.31
CA GLY A 198 -20.59 -14.24 3.08
C GLY A 198 -21.25 -13.36 4.12
N THR A 199 -20.64 -12.22 4.46
CA THR A 199 -21.18 -11.29 5.48
C THR A 199 -21.38 -9.89 4.93
N LYS A 200 -22.06 -9.04 5.70
CA LYS A 200 -22.32 -7.62 5.34
C LYS A 200 -21.88 -6.69 6.47
N GLY A 201 -21.68 -5.42 6.12
CA GLY A 201 -21.34 -4.38 7.09
C GLY A 201 -19.94 -4.56 7.70
N PHE A 202 -19.81 -4.33 9.00
CA PHE A 202 -18.54 -4.31 9.72
C PHE A 202 -17.69 -5.56 9.50
N THR A 203 -18.27 -6.74 9.54
CA THR A 203 -17.55 -8.04 9.41
C THR A 203 -16.91 -8.21 8.04
N SER A 204 -17.60 -7.78 6.98
CA SER A 204 -17.06 -7.80 5.61
C SER A 204 -15.87 -6.82 5.46
N PHE A 205 -15.98 -5.63 6.04
CA PHE A 205 -14.89 -4.63 5.98
C PHE A 205 -13.69 -5.01 6.84
N ALA A 206 -13.94 -5.60 8.01
CA ALA A 206 -12.89 -6.06 8.92
C ALA A 206 -12.35 -7.46 8.56
N SER A 207 -12.75 -8.05 7.42
CA SER A 207 -12.44 -9.45 7.06
C SER A 207 -10.95 -9.77 7.13
N ILE A 208 -10.08 -8.87 6.68
CA ILE A 208 -8.62 -9.07 6.72
C ILE A 208 -8.12 -9.11 8.17
N LEU A 209 -8.56 -8.18 9.01
CA LEU A 209 -8.18 -8.16 10.42
C LEU A 209 -8.71 -9.40 11.17
N ILE A 210 -9.96 -9.79 10.91
CA ILE A 210 -10.56 -10.99 11.51
C ILE A 210 -9.82 -12.25 11.05
N GLY A 211 -9.44 -12.32 9.76
CA GLY A 211 -8.63 -13.41 9.22
C GLY A 211 -7.29 -13.56 9.94
N ILE A 212 -6.62 -12.44 10.21
CA ILE A 212 -5.38 -12.42 10.99
C ILE A 212 -5.62 -12.89 12.43
N ILE A 213 -6.67 -12.42 13.10
CA ILE A 213 -7.02 -12.88 14.46
C ILE A 213 -7.26 -14.39 14.47
N VAL A 214 -7.99 -14.91 13.49
CA VAL A 214 -8.18 -16.37 13.34
C VAL A 214 -6.84 -17.07 13.11
N GLY A 215 -5.95 -16.48 12.32
CA GLY A 215 -4.57 -16.97 12.13
C GLY A 215 -3.80 -17.05 13.44
N TYR A 216 -3.85 -16.04 14.29
CA TYR A 216 -3.23 -16.07 15.62
C TYR A 216 -3.80 -17.18 16.52
N VAL A 217 -5.12 -17.32 16.53
CA VAL A 217 -5.78 -18.41 17.30
C VAL A 217 -5.34 -19.77 16.75
N LEU A 218 -5.33 -19.94 15.43
CA LEU A 218 -4.93 -21.17 14.78
C LEU A 218 -3.49 -21.56 15.15
N VAL A 219 -2.51 -20.66 15.00
CA VAL A 219 -1.11 -20.98 15.33
C VAL A 219 -0.91 -21.21 16.82
N SER A 220 -1.69 -20.56 17.68
CA SER A 220 -1.67 -20.82 19.12
C SER A 220 -2.19 -22.23 19.45
N ILE A 221 -3.24 -22.70 18.78
CA ILE A 221 -3.73 -24.07 18.90
C ILE A 221 -2.70 -25.06 18.35
N MET A 222 -2.11 -24.76 17.18
CA MET A 222 -1.07 -25.60 16.59
C MET A 222 0.14 -25.74 17.54
N ALA A 223 0.55 -24.69 18.22
CA ALA A 223 1.66 -24.71 19.18
C ALA A 223 1.37 -25.59 20.43
N ALA A 224 0.09 -25.78 20.76
CA ALA A 224 -0.31 -26.67 21.86
C ALA A 224 -0.38 -28.16 21.45
N VAL A 225 -0.48 -28.46 20.15
CA VAL A 225 -0.73 -29.84 19.65
C VAL A 225 0.42 -30.38 18.81
N LEU A 226 1.15 -29.52 18.10
CA LEU A 226 2.22 -29.89 17.18
C LEU A 226 3.61 -29.54 17.76
N PRO A 227 4.68 -30.23 17.32
CA PRO A 227 6.05 -29.84 17.67
C PRO A 227 6.35 -28.42 17.20
N THR A 228 6.84 -27.58 18.11
CA THR A 228 7.20 -26.15 17.85
C THR A 228 8.61 -25.97 17.32
N THR A 229 9.44 -27.03 17.39
CA THR A 229 10.82 -27.05 16.91
C THR A 229 10.97 -28.09 15.78
N PHE A 230 12.02 -27.91 15.01
CA PHE A 230 12.46 -28.87 13.98
C PHE A 230 13.96 -28.81 13.82
N THR A 231 14.57 -29.84 13.27
CA THR A 231 15.99 -29.90 12.99
C THR A 231 16.27 -29.67 11.51
N TYR A 232 17.31 -28.92 11.21
CA TYR A 232 17.82 -28.74 9.86
C TYR A 232 19.36 -28.81 9.86
N VAL A 233 19.94 -29.04 8.70
CA VAL A 233 21.38 -29.01 8.50
C VAL A 233 21.78 -27.59 8.09
N ASP A 234 22.70 -26.96 8.83
CA ASP A 234 23.23 -25.64 8.52
C ASP A 234 24.26 -25.67 7.38
N ASP A 235 24.72 -24.51 6.96
CA ASP A 235 25.70 -24.38 5.87
C ASP A 235 27.08 -24.97 6.25
N ALA A 236 27.34 -25.26 7.52
CA ALA A 236 28.55 -25.91 8.03
C ALA A 236 28.39 -27.44 8.14
N GLY A 237 27.20 -28.00 7.80
CA GLY A 237 26.89 -29.42 7.89
C GLY A 237 26.48 -29.89 9.29
N ALA A 238 26.28 -28.99 10.25
CA ALA A 238 25.84 -29.35 11.60
C ALA A 238 24.30 -29.42 11.66
N THR A 239 23.78 -30.42 12.40
CA THR A 239 22.35 -30.50 12.71
C THR A 239 21.99 -29.50 13.80
N VAL A 240 21.18 -28.52 13.48
CA VAL A 240 20.74 -27.44 14.37
C VAL A 240 19.26 -27.54 14.61
N GLU A 241 18.81 -27.34 15.85
CA GLU A 241 17.40 -27.23 16.20
C GLU A 241 16.95 -25.75 16.10
N ALA A 242 15.81 -25.51 15.47
CA ALA A 242 15.21 -24.19 15.34
C ALA A 242 13.72 -24.20 15.67
N THR A 243 13.22 -23.06 16.15
CA THR A 243 11.79 -22.85 16.32
C THR A 243 11.15 -22.62 14.96
N LYS A 244 9.99 -23.25 14.72
CA LYS A 244 9.20 -23.06 13.49
C LYS A 244 8.73 -21.61 13.35
N SER A 245 8.70 -21.08 12.14
CA SER A 245 8.43 -19.67 11.85
C SER A 245 6.99 -19.23 12.17
N TRP A 246 6.06 -20.16 12.31
CA TRP A 246 4.67 -19.88 12.68
C TRP A 246 4.44 -19.80 14.21
N VAL A 247 5.44 -20.07 15.05
CA VAL A 247 5.30 -20.05 16.51
C VAL A 247 5.38 -18.60 17.02
N LEU A 248 4.39 -18.23 17.87
CA LEU A 248 4.30 -16.89 18.47
C LEU A 248 5.21 -16.74 19.68
N ASN A 249 5.95 -15.62 19.73
CA ASN A 249 6.75 -15.25 20.90
C ASN A 249 5.98 -14.26 21.80
N TRP A 250 5.13 -14.78 22.68
CA TRP A 250 4.29 -13.97 23.57
C TRP A 250 5.09 -13.16 24.61
N ASP A 251 6.32 -13.56 24.95
CA ASP A 251 7.15 -12.84 25.91
C ASP A 251 7.50 -11.43 25.43
N LYS A 252 7.65 -11.25 24.11
CA LYS A 252 7.87 -9.93 23.50
C LYS A 252 6.67 -9.00 23.68
N VAL A 253 5.45 -9.52 23.66
CA VAL A 253 4.23 -8.74 23.93
C VAL A 253 4.09 -8.47 25.42
N ALA A 254 4.38 -9.45 26.27
CA ALA A 254 4.30 -9.30 27.73
C ALA A 254 5.26 -8.21 28.23
N SER A 255 6.48 -8.19 27.73
CA SER A 255 7.53 -7.22 28.10
C SER A 255 7.32 -5.81 27.56
N ALA A 256 6.51 -5.63 26.49
CA ALA A 256 6.25 -4.33 25.91
C ALA A 256 5.48 -3.40 26.86
N SER A 257 5.86 -2.12 26.90
CA SER A 257 5.18 -1.10 27.69
C SER A 257 3.78 -0.79 27.14
N TRP A 258 2.89 -0.25 27.99
CA TRP A 258 1.56 0.18 27.54
C TRP A 258 1.60 1.47 26.75
N PHE A 259 2.49 2.41 27.14
CA PHE A 259 2.62 3.71 26.51
C PHE A 259 4.09 4.05 26.29
N ALA A 260 4.41 4.64 25.15
CA ALA A 260 5.73 5.20 24.89
C ALA A 260 5.66 6.36 23.89
N VAL A 261 6.58 7.30 24.04
CA VAL A 261 6.75 8.42 23.12
C VAL A 261 7.36 7.92 21.80
N PRO A 262 6.94 8.43 20.65
CA PRO A 262 7.53 8.08 19.36
C PRO A 262 9.03 8.37 19.32
N LYS A 263 9.81 7.45 18.75
CA LYS A 263 11.25 7.66 18.54
C LYS A 263 11.47 8.41 17.23
N ILE A 264 12.15 9.57 17.34
CA ILE A 264 12.60 10.35 16.18
C ILE A 264 13.98 9.83 15.77
N MET A 265 14.22 9.67 14.48
CA MET A 265 15.46 9.13 13.90
C MET A 265 15.93 7.85 14.60
N PRO A 266 15.10 6.79 14.63
CA PRO A 266 15.41 5.55 15.34
C PRO A 266 16.61 4.81 14.73
N VAL A 267 16.98 5.17 13.50
CA VAL A 267 18.15 4.62 12.78
C VAL A 267 19.02 5.77 12.25
N LYS A 268 20.34 5.52 12.18
CA LYS A 268 21.29 6.46 11.58
C LYS A 268 21.12 6.48 10.06
N TRP A 269 20.93 7.65 9.49
CA TRP A 269 20.82 7.81 8.03
C TRP A 269 22.16 7.61 7.34
N VAL A 270 22.11 6.99 6.16
CA VAL A 270 23.26 6.78 5.28
C VAL A 270 22.89 7.28 3.89
N PHE A 271 23.63 8.24 3.37
CA PHE A 271 23.38 8.80 2.06
C PHE A 271 24.17 8.03 1.01
N ASP A 272 23.49 7.22 0.20
CA ASP A 272 24.07 6.41 -0.86
C ASP A 272 23.23 6.52 -2.13
N ALA A 273 23.85 6.89 -3.25
CA ALA A 273 23.17 7.07 -4.51
C ALA A 273 22.51 5.78 -5.04
N ARG A 274 23.02 4.61 -4.65
CA ARG A 274 22.47 3.30 -5.04
C ARG A 274 21.09 3.05 -4.41
N ALA A 275 20.78 3.66 -3.26
CA ALA A 275 19.46 3.65 -2.67
C ALA A 275 18.63 4.87 -3.12
N ILE A 276 19.25 6.07 -3.16
CA ILE A 276 18.55 7.33 -3.44
C ILE A 276 17.94 7.33 -4.84
N VAL A 277 18.69 6.95 -5.86
CA VAL A 277 18.22 7.07 -7.26
C VAL A 277 16.99 6.18 -7.53
N PRO A 278 17.01 4.86 -7.25
CA PRO A 278 15.84 4.03 -7.49
C PRO A 278 14.61 4.45 -6.66
N ILE A 279 14.82 4.85 -5.40
CA ILE A 279 13.73 5.30 -4.53
C ILE A 279 13.15 6.62 -5.02
N CYS A 280 13.95 7.59 -5.46
CA CYS A 280 13.45 8.83 -6.06
C CYS A 280 12.64 8.59 -7.34
N ILE A 281 13.05 7.62 -8.17
CA ILE A 281 12.28 7.25 -9.36
C ILE A 281 10.93 6.63 -8.94
N MET A 282 10.90 5.82 -7.88
CA MET A 282 9.66 5.26 -7.36
C MET A 282 8.68 6.33 -6.88
N PHE A 283 9.16 7.47 -6.40
CA PHE A 283 8.31 8.61 -6.04
C PHE A 283 7.57 9.25 -7.23
N ILE A 284 8.09 9.14 -8.45
CA ILE A 284 7.31 9.50 -9.65
C ILE A 284 6.14 8.53 -9.83
N VAL A 285 6.36 7.27 -9.54
CA VAL A 285 5.34 6.21 -9.67
C VAL A 285 4.22 6.41 -8.65
N THR A 286 4.57 6.72 -7.38
CA THR A 286 3.56 6.98 -6.33
C THR A 286 2.79 8.28 -6.57
N ALA A 287 3.42 9.31 -7.11
CA ALA A 287 2.71 10.51 -7.56
C ALA A 287 1.62 10.17 -8.60
N VAL A 288 1.91 9.25 -9.53
CA VAL A 288 0.93 8.76 -10.51
C VAL A 288 -0.19 7.96 -9.83
N GLU A 289 0.15 7.08 -8.89
CA GLU A 289 -0.80 6.31 -8.07
C GLU A 289 -1.76 7.25 -7.33
N THR A 290 -1.22 8.24 -6.61
CA THR A 290 -2.00 9.22 -5.85
C THR A 290 -2.92 10.07 -6.75
N VAL A 291 -2.49 10.46 -7.95
CA VAL A 291 -3.37 11.11 -8.94
C VAL A 291 -4.55 10.20 -9.32
N GLY A 292 -4.29 8.91 -9.51
CA GLY A 292 -5.32 7.89 -9.80
C GLY A 292 -6.31 7.74 -8.65
N ASP A 293 -5.83 7.64 -7.42
CA ASP A 293 -6.65 7.49 -6.22
C ASP A 293 -7.53 8.73 -5.96
N ILE A 294 -6.97 9.93 -6.09
CA ILE A 294 -7.72 11.18 -5.97
C ILE A 294 -8.83 11.24 -7.01
N SER A 295 -8.51 10.92 -8.26
CA SER A 295 -9.50 10.88 -9.34
C SER A 295 -10.58 9.83 -9.06
N GLY A 296 -10.19 8.65 -8.59
CA GLY A 296 -11.12 7.58 -8.20
C GLY A 296 -12.09 7.99 -7.08
N ILE A 297 -11.61 8.73 -6.07
CA ILE A 297 -12.45 9.24 -4.97
C ILE A 297 -13.38 10.34 -5.45
N THR A 298 -12.89 11.30 -6.24
CA THR A 298 -13.73 12.42 -6.70
C THR A 298 -14.79 11.96 -7.68
N GLU A 299 -14.46 11.08 -8.60
CA GLU A 299 -15.43 10.54 -9.56
C GLU A 299 -16.34 9.49 -8.93
N GLY A 300 -15.74 8.52 -8.23
CA GLY A 300 -16.48 7.43 -7.60
C GLY A 300 -17.35 7.88 -6.43
N GLY A 301 -16.85 8.80 -5.59
CA GLY A 301 -17.54 9.29 -4.41
C GLY A 301 -18.37 10.56 -4.63
N LEU A 302 -17.78 11.55 -5.31
CA LEU A 302 -18.37 12.90 -5.45
C LEU A 302 -19.07 13.11 -6.82
N GLY A 303 -18.92 12.20 -7.78
CA GLY A 303 -19.52 12.31 -9.12
C GLY A 303 -18.96 13.47 -9.97
N ARG A 304 -17.73 13.91 -9.71
CA ARG A 304 -17.04 14.98 -10.44
C ARG A 304 -15.58 14.69 -10.66
N GLU A 305 -14.96 15.37 -11.60
CA GLU A 305 -13.51 15.33 -11.77
C GLU A 305 -12.76 16.00 -10.60
N ALA A 306 -11.53 15.55 -10.39
CA ALA A 306 -10.61 16.17 -9.46
C ALA A 306 -10.11 17.52 -9.97
N THR A 307 -10.06 18.50 -9.10
CA THR A 307 -9.48 19.81 -9.41
C THR A 307 -7.95 19.77 -9.38
N ASP A 308 -7.29 20.68 -10.12
CA ASP A 308 -5.82 20.80 -10.10
C ASP A 308 -5.28 21.02 -8.68
N LYS A 309 -6.03 21.73 -7.81
CA LYS A 309 -5.64 21.97 -6.41
C LYS A 309 -5.71 20.70 -5.57
N GLU A 310 -6.73 19.88 -5.76
CA GLU A 310 -6.88 18.60 -5.06
C GLU A 310 -5.77 17.62 -5.45
N LEU A 311 -5.47 17.53 -6.74
CA LEU A 311 -4.39 16.70 -7.25
C LEU A 311 -3.01 17.17 -6.75
N SER A 312 -2.70 18.45 -6.95
CA SER A 312 -1.43 19.04 -6.53
C SER A 312 -1.23 18.95 -5.01
N GLY A 313 -2.24 19.37 -4.25
CA GLY A 313 -2.21 19.31 -2.78
C GLY A 313 -2.08 17.88 -2.26
N GLY A 314 -2.76 16.93 -2.88
CA GLY A 314 -2.69 15.53 -2.51
C GLY A 314 -1.30 14.92 -2.73
N VAL A 315 -0.68 15.14 -3.89
CA VAL A 315 0.69 14.67 -4.18
C VAL A 315 1.72 15.38 -3.31
N MET A 316 1.55 16.67 -3.02
CA MET A 316 2.43 17.37 -2.07
C MET A 316 2.32 16.76 -0.66
N CYS A 317 1.12 16.33 -0.24
CA CYS A 317 0.92 15.68 1.04
C CYS A 317 1.59 14.30 1.08
N ASP A 318 1.56 13.58 -0.03
CA ASP A 318 2.26 12.29 -0.21
C ASP A 318 3.76 12.45 0.02
N GLY A 319 4.38 13.39 -0.70
CA GLY A 319 5.81 13.67 -0.61
C GLY A 319 6.25 14.15 0.77
N LEU A 320 5.60 15.20 1.32
CA LEU A 320 5.93 15.69 2.66
C LEU A 320 5.64 14.67 3.75
N GLY A 321 4.54 13.91 3.62
CA GLY A 321 4.20 12.81 4.50
C GLY A 321 5.27 11.73 4.49
N SER A 322 5.83 11.39 3.32
CA SER A 322 6.93 10.44 3.16
C SER A 322 8.23 10.95 3.78
N SER A 323 8.55 12.24 3.59
CA SER A 323 9.72 12.85 4.25
C SER A 323 9.58 12.86 5.77
N LEU A 324 8.39 13.17 6.28
CA LEU A 324 8.09 13.07 7.71
C LEU A 324 8.20 11.62 8.20
N ALA A 325 7.66 10.66 7.44
CA ALA A 325 7.74 9.24 7.75
C ALA A 325 9.19 8.78 7.90
N ALA A 326 10.07 9.17 6.98
CA ALA A 326 11.50 8.84 7.02
C ALA A 326 12.19 9.35 8.29
N VAL A 327 11.84 10.56 8.78
CA VAL A 327 12.35 11.10 10.06
C VAL A 327 11.94 10.22 11.24
N PHE A 328 10.79 9.58 11.20
CA PHE A 328 10.33 8.63 12.20
C PHE A 328 10.73 7.18 11.92
N GLY A 329 11.60 6.96 10.92
CA GLY A 329 12.07 5.63 10.53
C GLY A 329 11.01 4.79 9.82
N VAL A 330 9.99 5.40 9.26
CA VAL A 330 8.90 4.73 8.54
C VAL A 330 9.15 4.83 7.03
N LEU A 331 8.76 3.79 6.30
CA LEU A 331 8.79 3.78 4.83
C LEU A 331 7.88 4.87 4.25
N PRO A 332 8.08 5.25 2.97
CA PRO A 332 7.26 6.28 2.33
C PRO A 332 5.76 6.06 2.47
N ASN A 333 5.02 7.14 2.63
CA ASN A 333 3.56 7.15 2.67
C ASN A 333 2.98 7.31 1.26
N THR A 334 1.74 6.85 1.09
CA THR A 334 0.91 7.10 -0.11
C THR A 334 -0.57 7.03 0.24
N SER A 335 -1.43 7.41 -0.69
CA SER A 335 -2.87 7.14 -0.61
C SER A 335 -3.18 5.64 -0.69
N PHE A 336 -4.27 5.22 -0.05
CA PHE A 336 -4.67 3.81 -0.04
C PHE A 336 -5.77 3.53 -1.06
N SER A 337 -5.42 2.88 -2.19
CA SER A 337 -6.35 2.52 -3.27
C SER A 337 -7.52 1.63 -2.80
N GLN A 338 -7.32 0.79 -1.76
CA GLN A 338 -8.41 0.01 -1.16
C GLN A 338 -9.52 0.89 -0.57
N ASN A 339 -9.15 2.04 -0.02
CA ASN A 339 -10.09 3.02 0.53
C ASN A 339 -10.84 3.79 -0.56
N VAL A 340 -10.23 3.96 -1.74
CA VAL A 340 -10.92 4.49 -2.95
C VAL A 340 -12.09 3.60 -3.34
N GLY A 341 -11.86 2.29 -3.41
CA GLY A 341 -12.94 1.31 -3.67
C GLY A 341 -14.04 1.35 -2.61
N LEU A 342 -13.68 1.56 -1.34
CA LEU A 342 -14.65 1.69 -0.25
C LEU A 342 -15.53 2.93 -0.42
N VAL A 343 -14.93 4.08 -0.73
CA VAL A 343 -15.67 5.34 -1.02
C VAL A 343 -16.57 5.17 -2.23
N ALA A 344 -16.09 4.55 -3.29
CA ALA A 344 -16.88 4.32 -4.51
C ALA A 344 -18.14 3.44 -4.25
N MET A 345 -18.03 2.45 -3.35
CA MET A 345 -19.13 1.55 -3.01
C MET A 345 -20.15 2.15 -2.06
N ASN A 346 -19.70 2.76 -0.96
CA ASN A 346 -20.58 3.23 0.11
C ASN A 346 -20.94 4.71 0.00
N LYS A 347 -20.28 5.45 -0.91
CA LYS A 347 -20.47 6.90 -1.13
C LYS A 347 -20.21 7.77 0.12
N VAL A 348 -19.50 7.24 1.11
CA VAL A 348 -19.11 7.99 2.30
C VAL A 348 -17.92 8.87 1.96
N VAL A 349 -18.17 10.16 1.79
CA VAL A 349 -17.16 11.15 1.38
C VAL A 349 -16.84 12.17 2.48
N ASN A 350 -17.44 12.05 3.64
CA ASN A 350 -17.28 13.02 4.71
C ASN A 350 -15.87 13.01 5.31
N ARG A 351 -15.18 14.13 5.19
CA ARG A 351 -13.81 14.32 5.67
C ARG A 351 -13.65 14.17 7.17
N PHE A 352 -14.63 14.65 7.95
CA PHE A 352 -14.59 14.53 9.41
C PHE A 352 -14.68 13.07 9.86
N SER A 353 -15.47 12.25 9.16
CA SER A 353 -15.55 10.81 9.43
C SER A 353 -14.18 10.14 9.20
N ILE A 354 -13.49 10.45 8.11
CA ILE A 354 -12.13 9.92 7.86
C ILE A 354 -11.13 10.42 8.91
N ALA A 355 -11.24 11.68 9.32
CA ALA A 355 -10.38 12.24 10.36
C ALA A 355 -10.48 11.49 11.69
N THR A 356 -11.66 10.98 12.07
CA THR A 356 -11.81 10.14 13.29
C THR A 356 -10.95 8.87 13.20
N GLY A 357 -10.84 8.29 12.00
CA GLY A 357 -9.93 7.17 11.72
C GLY A 357 -8.46 7.57 11.87
N GLY A 358 -8.06 8.73 11.34
CA GLY A 358 -6.71 9.27 11.52
C GLY A 358 -6.33 9.47 13.00
N ILE A 359 -7.26 10.00 13.80
CA ILE A 359 -7.07 10.15 15.26
C ILE A 359 -6.91 8.77 15.92
N PHE A 360 -7.68 7.76 15.50
CA PHE A 360 -7.56 6.40 16.03
C PHE A 360 -6.17 5.79 15.69
N LEU A 361 -5.65 6.00 14.48
CA LEU A 361 -4.29 5.57 14.11
C LEU A 361 -3.21 6.24 14.96
N ILE A 362 -3.34 7.55 15.22
CA ILE A 362 -2.43 8.27 16.13
C ILE A 362 -2.45 7.63 17.52
N ALA A 363 -3.65 7.35 18.05
CA ALA A 363 -3.79 6.69 19.34
C ALA A 363 -3.08 5.30 19.32
N CYS A 364 -3.32 4.48 18.30
CA CYS A 364 -2.66 3.17 18.15
C CYS A 364 -1.12 3.28 18.15
N GLY A 365 -0.56 4.32 17.53
CA GLY A 365 0.87 4.58 17.51
C GLY A 365 1.51 4.89 18.88
N LEU A 366 0.70 5.24 19.87
CA LEU A 366 1.16 5.50 21.24
C LEU A 366 1.18 4.24 22.13
N PHE A 367 0.63 3.11 21.65
CA PHE A 367 0.53 1.85 22.41
C PHE A 367 1.52 0.79 21.92
N PRO A 368 2.73 0.64 22.53
CA PRO A 368 3.72 -0.36 22.15
C PRO A 368 3.21 -1.81 22.19
N LYS A 369 2.32 -2.16 23.11
CA LYS A 369 1.74 -3.51 23.18
C LYS A 369 1.03 -3.91 21.90
N LEU A 370 0.31 -2.99 21.25
CA LEU A 370 -0.34 -3.26 19.97
C LEU A 370 0.69 -3.50 18.86
N ALA A 371 1.73 -2.67 18.81
CA ALA A 371 2.82 -2.84 17.84
C ALA A 371 3.61 -4.13 18.08
N ALA A 372 3.86 -4.49 19.33
CA ALA A 372 4.51 -5.75 19.71
C ALA A 372 3.66 -6.95 19.28
N LEU A 373 2.33 -6.91 19.49
CA LEU A 373 1.44 -7.95 19.02
C LEU A 373 1.54 -8.12 17.50
N ILE A 374 1.57 -7.03 16.75
CA ILE A 374 1.67 -7.08 15.28
C ILE A 374 3.07 -7.59 14.86
N SER A 375 4.12 -7.20 15.56
CA SER A 375 5.51 -7.56 15.21
C SER A 375 5.84 -9.05 15.37
N ILE A 376 5.11 -9.77 16.23
CA ILE A 376 5.26 -11.23 16.39
C ILE A 376 4.38 -12.02 15.40
N MET A 377 3.67 -11.35 14.51
CA MET A 377 2.78 -12.01 13.54
C MET A 377 3.59 -12.94 12.61
N PRO A 378 3.25 -14.24 12.55
CA PRO A 378 3.90 -15.15 11.64
C PRO A 378 3.76 -14.71 10.20
N GLN A 379 4.84 -14.89 9.41
CA GLN A 379 4.82 -14.53 8.00
C GLN A 379 3.73 -15.28 7.22
N SER A 380 3.41 -16.52 7.58
CA SER A 380 2.33 -17.28 6.96
C SER A 380 0.93 -16.67 7.20
N VAL A 381 0.68 -16.14 8.41
CA VAL A 381 -0.56 -15.39 8.71
C VAL A 381 -0.61 -14.10 7.90
N LEU A 382 0.50 -13.35 7.89
CA LEU A 382 0.66 -12.13 7.09
C LEU A 382 0.45 -12.42 5.61
N GLY A 383 1.03 -13.51 5.09
CA GLY A 383 0.95 -13.92 3.69
C GLY A 383 -0.47 -14.23 3.23
N GLY A 384 -1.27 -14.93 4.06
CA GLY A 384 -2.68 -15.17 3.76
C GLY A 384 -3.48 -13.87 3.56
N ALA A 385 -3.22 -12.85 4.38
CA ALA A 385 -3.79 -11.53 4.24
C ALA A 385 -3.20 -10.74 3.05
N ALA A 386 -1.87 -10.80 2.88
CA ALA A 386 -1.14 -10.05 1.85
C ALA A 386 -1.53 -10.47 0.43
N VAL A 387 -1.72 -11.75 0.18
CA VAL A 387 -2.20 -12.26 -1.13
C VAL A 387 -3.53 -11.58 -1.51
N MET A 388 -4.48 -11.50 -0.58
CA MET A 388 -5.76 -10.84 -0.84
C MET A 388 -5.61 -9.33 -1.07
N MET A 389 -4.76 -8.66 -0.28
CA MET A 389 -4.52 -7.22 -0.42
C MET A 389 -3.84 -6.89 -1.75
N PHE A 390 -2.76 -7.57 -2.07
CA PHE A 390 -2.00 -7.30 -3.30
C PHE A 390 -2.78 -7.64 -4.56
N SER A 391 -3.57 -8.74 -4.53
CA SER A 391 -4.50 -9.05 -5.61
C SER A 391 -5.59 -7.98 -5.78
N SER A 392 -6.03 -7.33 -4.71
CA SER A 392 -6.97 -6.21 -4.80
C SER A 392 -6.36 -4.99 -5.52
N ILE A 393 -5.06 -4.75 -5.36
CA ILE A 393 -4.35 -3.69 -6.12
C ILE A 393 -4.35 -4.01 -7.62
N VAL A 394 -4.10 -5.29 -7.99
CA VAL A 394 -4.22 -5.74 -9.40
C VAL A 394 -5.59 -5.40 -9.98
N VAL A 395 -6.65 -5.74 -9.25
CA VAL A 395 -8.03 -5.46 -9.69
C VAL A 395 -8.28 -3.97 -9.82
N SER A 396 -7.78 -3.13 -8.90
CA SER A 396 -7.87 -1.67 -9.00
C SER A 396 -7.17 -1.14 -10.26
N GLY A 397 -5.98 -1.67 -10.60
CA GLY A 397 -5.29 -1.34 -11.85
C GLY A 397 -6.10 -1.70 -13.10
N ILE A 398 -6.73 -2.89 -13.11
CA ILE A 398 -7.63 -3.31 -14.20
C ILE A 398 -8.81 -2.35 -14.31
N GLN A 399 -9.44 -1.98 -13.21
CA GLN A 399 -10.58 -1.05 -13.21
C GLN A 399 -10.21 0.32 -13.77
N LEU A 400 -9.01 0.83 -13.46
CA LEU A 400 -8.52 2.08 -14.04
C LEU A 400 -8.26 1.98 -15.55
N ILE A 401 -7.67 0.88 -16.03
CA ILE A 401 -7.41 0.65 -17.46
C ILE A 401 -8.74 0.55 -18.23
N THR A 402 -9.72 -0.15 -17.67
CA THR A 402 -11.01 -0.42 -18.32
C THR A 402 -12.08 0.63 -18.01
N LYS A 403 -11.72 1.72 -17.34
CA LYS A 403 -12.62 2.84 -17.04
C LYS A 403 -13.24 3.44 -18.32
N TRP A 404 -12.44 3.55 -19.37
CA TRP A 404 -12.81 3.97 -20.70
C TRP A 404 -12.68 2.81 -21.69
N PRO A 405 -13.33 2.86 -22.85
CA PRO A 405 -13.13 1.85 -23.90
C PRO A 405 -11.65 1.69 -24.24
N VAL A 406 -11.19 0.46 -24.29
CA VAL A 406 -9.79 0.15 -24.55
C VAL A 406 -9.49 0.27 -26.04
N THR A 407 -8.69 1.28 -26.41
CA THR A 407 -8.28 1.52 -27.79
C THR A 407 -7.06 0.66 -28.16
N PRO A 408 -6.76 0.43 -29.46
CA PRO A 408 -5.55 -0.24 -29.91
C PRO A 408 -4.28 0.42 -29.37
N ARG A 409 -4.26 1.74 -29.24
CA ARG A 409 -3.18 2.51 -28.63
C ARG A 409 -3.00 2.13 -27.16
N ASN A 410 -4.10 2.12 -26.39
CA ASN A 410 -4.09 1.78 -24.99
C ASN A 410 -3.65 0.32 -24.77
N VAL A 411 -4.10 -0.61 -25.62
CA VAL A 411 -3.62 -2.01 -25.62
C VAL A 411 -2.09 -2.07 -25.78
N THR A 412 -1.53 -1.29 -26.72
CA THR A 412 -0.09 -1.27 -26.96
C THR A 412 0.67 -0.73 -25.73
N ILE A 413 0.19 0.37 -25.12
CA ILE A 413 0.80 0.94 -23.92
C ILE A 413 0.83 -0.10 -22.78
N VAL A 414 -0.30 -0.72 -22.48
CA VAL A 414 -0.41 -1.71 -21.40
C VAL A 414 0.46 -2.93 -21.69
N SER A 415 0.39 -3.49 -22.91
CA SER A 415 1.10 -4.71 -23.27
C SER A 415 2.62 -4.55 -23.19
N VAL A 416 3.15 -3.47 -23.77
CA VAL A 416 4.61 -3.24 -23.78
C VAL A 416 5.10 -2.86 -22.38
N ALA A 417 4.36 -1.98 -21.67
CA ALA A 417 4.75 -1.57 -20.33
C ALA A 417 4.75 -2.74 -19.33
N LEU A 418 3.75 -3.62 -19.36
CA LEU A 418 3.74 -4.82 -18.52
C LEU A 418 4.75 -5.87 -19.01
N GLY A 419 4.84 -6.12 -20.32
CA GLY A 419 5.74 -7.12 -20.88
C GLY A 419 7.21 -6.82 -20.56
N LEU A 420 7.65 -5.59 -20.81
CA LEU A 420 9.03 -5.17 -20.51
C LEU A 420 9.19 -4.85 -19.00
N GLY A 421 8.25 -4.11 -18.41
CA GLY A 421 8.35 -3.68 -17.03
C GLY A 421 8.34 -4.86 -16.06
N TYR A 422 7.22 -5.56 -15.98
CA TYR A 422 7.09 -6.71 -15.09
C TYR A 422 8.05 -7.85 -15.49
N GLY A 423 8.26 -8.08 -16.81
CA GLY A 423 9.16 -9.11 -17.31
C GLY A 423 10.61 -8.91 -16.88
N LEU A 424 11.14 -7.68 -16.94
CA LEU A 424 12.49 -7.35 -16.47
C LEU A 424 12.63 -7.50 -14.96
N GLY A 425 11.60 -7.06 -14.21
CA GLY A 425 11.58 -7.23 -12.75
C GLY A 425 11.55 -8.70 -12.32
N ALA A 426 10.77 -9.53 -13.03
CA ALA A 426 10.67 -10.96 -12.75
C ALA A 426 11.92 -11.75 -13.18
N ASN A 427 12.66 -11.27 -14.17
CA ASN A 427 13.85 -11.93 -14.70
C ASN A 427 15.03 -10.95 -14.85
N SER A 428 15.46 -10.40 -13.71
CA SER A 428 16.55 -9.41 -13.66
C SER A 428 17.89 -9.93 -14.17
N ALA A 429 18.07 -11.24 -14.26
CA ALA A 429 19.27 -11.87 -14.82
C ALA A 429 19.54 -11.45 -16.28
N VAL A 430 18.51 -11.06 -17.04
CA VAL A 430 18.65 -10.50 -18.40
C VAL A 430 19.50 -9.23 -18.41
N LEU A 431 19.55 -8.51 -17.30
CA LEU A 431 20.31 -7.26 -17.16
C LEU A 431 21.73 -7.47 -16.58
N ALA A 432 22.20 -8.72 -16.41
CA ALA A 432 23.47 -9.03 -15.75
C ALA A 432 24.71 -8.37 -16.39
N HIS A 433 24.67 -8.10 -17.68
CA HIS A 433 25.74 -7.45 -18.43
C HIS A 433 25.55 -5.94 -18.63
N MET A 434 24.48 -5.37 -18.07
CA MET A 434 24.22 -3.94 -18.15
C MET A 434 24.97 -3.17 -17.05
N PRO A 435 25.24 -1.86 -17.25
CA PRO A 435 25.80 -1.02 -16.20
C PRO A 435 24.94 -1.08 -14.94
N GLN A 436 25.60 -1.06 -13.77
CA GLN A 436 24.94 -1.19 -12.47
C GLN A 436 23.76 -0.22 -12.27
N ALA A 437 23.85 1.00 -12.79
CA ALA A 437 22.76 1.97 -12.74
C ALA A 437 21.49 1.47 -13.45
N ILE A 438 21.63 0.80 -14.61
CA ILE A 438 20.50 0.23 -15.35
C ILE A 438 19.92 -0.96 -14.58
N THR A 439 20.77 -1.84 -14.07
CA THR A 439 20.33 -3.01 -13.30
C THR A 439 19.58 -2.59 -12.03
N LEU A 440 20.01 -1.53 -11.35
CA LEU A 440 19.34 -1.00 -10.16
C LEU A 440 17.95 -0.42 -10.48
N ILE A 441 17.81 0.29 -11.60
CA ILE A 441 16.54 0.94 -11.98
C ILE A 441 15.57 -0.09 -12.57
N PHE A 442 16.03 -0.97 -13.45
CA PHE A 442 15.18 -1.86 -14.22
C PHE A 442 15.08 -3.28 -13.67
N GLY A 443 16.03 -3.73 -12.86
CA GLY A 443 16.08 -5.10 -12.32
C GLY A 443 15.63 -5.21 -10.86
N GLY A 444 15.56 -4.09 -10.12
CA GLY A 444 15.19 -4.11 -8.70
C GLY A 444 13.70 -4.31 -8.45
N SER A 445 12.85 -3.87 -9.37
CA SER A 445 11.39 -4.00 -9.29
C SER A 445 10.80 -3.81 -10.68
N GLY A 446 9.81 -4.63 -11.05
CA GLY A 446 9.09 -4.48 -12.33
C GLY A 446 8.23 -3.22 -12.43
N ILE A 447 8.01 -2.54 -11.32
CA ILE A 447 7.12 -1.36 -11.21
C ILE A 447 7.73 -0.17 -11.93
N VAL A 448 9.00 0.16 -11.63
CA VAL A 448 9.69 1.33 -12.21
C VAL A 448 9.76 1.24 -13.74
N PRO A 449 10.25 0.15 -14.36
CA PRO A 449 10.28 0.06 -15.81
C PRO A 449 8.87 0.04 -16.41
N ALA A 450 7.88 -0.60 -15.79
CA ALA A 450 6.49 -0.55 -16.28
C ALA A 450 5.95 0.89 -16.34
N ALA A 451 6.18 1.68 -15.30
CA ALA A 451 5.76 3.08 -15.24
C ALA A 451 6.47 3.92 -16.32
N LEU A 452 7.79 3.77 -16.45
CA LEU A 452 8.57 4.50 -17.45
C LEU A 452 8.11 4.17 -18.87
N PHE A 453 7.94 2.89 -19.21
CA PHE A 453 7.44 2.50 -20.53
C PHE A 453 6.02 2.99 -20.79
N ALA A 454 5.12 2.93 -19.80
CA ALA A 454 3.76 3.45 -19.94
C ALA A 454 3.76 4.96 -20.25
N ILE A 455 4.56 5.74 -19.51
CA ILE A 455 4.67 7.20 -19.71
C ILE A 455 5.29 7.50 -21.07
N ILE A 456 6.43 6.86 -21.43
CA ILE A 456 7.12 7.08 -22.69
C ILE A 456 6.22 6.75 -23.87
N LEU A 457 5.54 5.59 -23.85
CA LEU A 457 4.65 5.19 -24.94
C LEU A 457 3.44 6.13 -25.03
N ASN A 458 2.92 6.61 -23.91
CA ASN A 458 1.85 7.60 -23.93
C ASN A 458 2.26 8.93 -24.58
N ILE A 459 3.56 9.28 -24.53
CA ILE A 459 4.07 10.50 -25.17
C ILE A 459 4.36 10.27 -26.66
N VAL A 460 4.93 9.11 -26.99
CA VAL A 460 5.47 8.83 -28.34
C VAL A 460 4.41 8.34 -29.31
N LEU A 461 3.45 7.54 -28.81
CA LEU A 461 2.40 7.02 -29.68
C LEU A 461 1.41 8.13 -30.09
N PRO A 462 0.98 8.15 -31.37
CA PRO A 462 0.01 9.15 -31.84
C PRO A 462 -1.27 9.05 -30.99
N PRO A 463 -1.97 10.18 -30.76
CA PRO A 463 -3.26 10.16 -30.10
C PRO A 463 -4.28 9.36 -30.92
N ASP A 464 -5.27 8.80 -30.24
CA ASP A 464 -6.40 8.16 -30.92
C ASP A 464 -7.17 9.20 -31.72
N GLU A 465 -7.75 8.78 -32.87
CA GLU A 465 -8.54 9.67 -33.73
C GLU A 465 -9.76 10.26 -33.03
N LYS A 466 -10.34 9.49 -32.08
CA LYS A 466 -11.45 9.93 -31.21
C LYS A 466 -11.01 9.89 -29.76
N SER A 467 -11.49 10.85 -29.00
CA SER A 467 -11.25 10.83 -27.54
C SER A 467 -11.96 9.64 -26.87
N GLU A 468 -11.43 9.19 -25.74
CA GLU A 468 -12.03 8.11 -24.94
C GLU A 468 -13.50 8.40 -24.60
N VAL A 469 -13.85 9.68 -24.42
CA VAL A 469 -15.21 10.13 -24.12
C VAL A 469 -16.12 9.97 -25.34
N GLU A 470 -15.68 10.40 -26.53
CA GLU A 470 -16.44 10.25 -27.79
C GLU A 470 -16.72 8.79 -28.13
N ILE A 471 -15.73 7.90 -27.90
CA ILE A 471 -15.90 6.46 -28.09
C ILE A 471 -16.93 5.89 -27.10
N ALA A 472 -16.89 6.33 -25.83
CA ALA A 472 -17.85 5.90 -24.82
C ALA A 472 -19.27 6.37 -25.14
N GLU A 473 -19.46 7.59 -25.63
CA GLU A 473 -20.75 8.13 -26.06
C GLU A 473 -21.30 7.35 -27.25
N GLU A 474 -20.49 7.03 -28.26
CA GLU A 474 -20.90 6.21 -29.41
C GLU A 474 -21.36 4.81 -28.99
N ILE A 475 -20.65 4.16 -28.05
CA ILE A 475 -21.03 2.84 -27.52
C ILE A 475 -22.37 2.92 -26.78
N LEU A 476 -22.58 3.97 -25.99
CA LEU A 476 -23.82 4.21 -25.28
C LEU A 476 -25.00 4.42 -26.24
N ASP A 477 -24.80 5.17 -27.30
CA ASP A 477 -25.83 5.42 -28.32
C ASP A 477 -26.14 4.17 -29.14
N MET A 478 -25.12 3.35 -29.44
CA MET A 478 -25.37 2.04 -30.09
C MET A 478 -26.18 1.12 -29.19
N LYS A 479 -25.85 1.01 -27.88
CA LYS A 479 -26.63 0.21 -26.93
C LYS A 479 -28.08 0.69 -26.77
N LYS A 480 -28.31 2.00 -26.73
CA LYS A 480 -29.68 2.57 -26.69
C LYS A 480 -30.48 2.20 -27.93
N LYS A 481 -29.88 2.28 -29.13
CA LYS A 481 -30.50 1.89 -30.38
C LYS A 481 -30.82 0.39 -30.47
N GLU A 482 -29.96 -0.47 -29.90
CA GLU A 482 -30.22 -1.92 -29.81
C GLU A 482 -31.37 -2.25 -28.84
N THR A 483 -31.44 -1.52 -27.71
CA THR A 483 -32.50 -1.71 -26.70
C THR A 483 -33.88 -1.24 -27.23
N GLN A 484 -33.91 -0.24 -28.12
CA GLN A 484 -35.14 0.24 -28.76
C GLN A 484 -35.63 -0.65 -29.91
N LYS A 485 -34.76 -1.57 -30.40
CA LYS A 485 -35.12 -2.54 -31.47
C LYS A 485 -35.65 -3.88 -30.94
N LYS A 486 -35.52 -4.11 -29.63
CA LYS A 486 -36.07 -5.27 -28.90
C LYS A 486 -37.36 -4.88 -28.19
#